data_ccf34b3bfd87c76e41f3bab9935b5459
#
_entry.id   ccf34b3bfd87c76e41f3bab9935b5459
#
_cell.length_a   1.000
_cell.length_b   1.000
_cell.length_c   1.000
_cell.angle_alpha   90.00
_cell.angle_beta   90.00
_cell.angle_gamma   90.00
#
_symmetry.space_group_name_H-M   'P 1'
#
loop_
_entity.id
_entity.type
_entity.pdbx_description
1 polymer ?
#
loop_
_entity_poly.entity_id
_entity_poly.type
_entity_poly.pdbx_seq_one_letter_code
_entity_poly.pdbx_strand_id
1 'polypeptide(L)'
;SRALRDFGLLRQLQEAGDAGLCLEDLQSRVGLSRYAVRVLVEAGLGIGLVIQRDGRLLLTKLGWYMQNDAMTRVNMDFSHDVNYQSLFHLQDSLLEGRPVGLQVFDPNARTVYEALATLPDKVRASWLDFDHFYSDNSFQTVLPIVFAEPTASILDVAANPGKWAIASASHDPHA
;
A
#
# COMPACT_ATOMS: atom_id res chain seq x y z
N SER A 1 -0.17 -10.58 -7.39
CA SER A 1 -0.23 -10.66 -5.91
C SER A 1 -1.40 -9.83 -5.36
N ARG A 2 -1.54 -8.54 -5.70
CA ARG A 2 -2.60 -7.69 -5.16
C ARG A 2 -4.00 -8.22 -5.41
N ALA A 3 -4.33 -8.67 -6.61
CA ALA A 3 -5.64 -9.24 -6.92
C ALA A 3 -6.01 -10.44 -6.02
N LEU A 4 -5.04 -11.28 -5.66
CA LEU A 4 -5.24 -12.38 -4.70
C LEU A 4 -5.69 -11.87 -3.33
N ARG A 5 -5.13 -10.75 -2.88
CA ARG A 5 -5.52 -10.10 -1.62
C ARG A 5 -6.89 -9.41 -1.77
N ASP A 6 -7.04 -8.57 -2.77
CA ASP A 6 -8.21 -7.68 -2.94
C ASP A 6 -9.51 -8.49 -3.20
N PHE A 7 -9.43 -9.61 -3.91
CA PHE A 7 -10.55 -10.54 -4.07
C PHE A 7 -10.72 -11.51 -2.90
N GLY A 8 -9.89 -11.41 -1.86
CA GLY A 8 -10.03 -12.16 -0.63
C GLY A 8 -9.55 -13.61 -0.67
N LEU A 9 -8.87 -14.06 -1.73
CA LEU A 9 -8.40 -15.45 -1.82
C LEU A 9 -7.41 -15.78 -0.70
N LEU A 10 -6.43 -14.90 -0.44
CA LEU A 10 -5.46 -15.12 0.63
C LEU A 10 -6.12 -15.18 2.00
N ARG A 11 -7.12 -14.32 2.25
CA ARG A 11 -7.90 -14.31 3.48
C ARG A 11 -8.66 -15.62 3.67
N GLN A 12 -9.35 -16.13 2.65
CA GLN A 12 -10.09 -17.39 2.73
C GLN A 12 -9.18 -18.59 3.00
N LEU A 13 -7.98 -18.59 2.40
CA LEU A 13 -6.98 -19.63 2.68
C LEU A 13 -6.41 -19.49 4.10
N GLN A 14 -6.22 -18.29 4.61
CA GLN A 14 -5.80 -18.04 5.98
C GLN A 14 -6.84 -18.54 7.00
N GLU A 15 -8.11 -18.25 6.78
CA GLU A 15 -9.23 -18.69 7.62
C GLU A 15 -9.37 -20.22 7.63
N ALA A 16 -9.04 -20.89 6.53
CA ALA A 16 -9.06 -22.35 6.42
C ALA A 16 -7.89 -23.04 7.14
N GLY A 17 -6.81 -22.30 7.41
CA GLY A 17 -5.62 -22.81 8.10
C GLY A 17 -5.02 -24.06 7.43
N ASP A 18 -4.59 -25.01 8.25
CA ASP A 18 -3.93 -26.23 7.79
C ASP A 18 -4.87 -27.20 7.05
N ALA A 19 -6.19 -27.03 7.19
CA ALA A 19 -7.16 -27.81 6.44
C ALA A 19 -7.15 -27.47 4.95
N GLY A 20 -6.78 -26.24 4.60
CA GLY A 20 -6.79 -25.73 3.24
C GLY A 20 -8.18 -25.76 2.58
N LEU A 21 -8.26 -25.33 1.33
CA LEU A 21 -9.50 -25.36 0.53
C LEU A 21 -9.27 -26.07 -0.80
N CYS A 22 -10.25 -26.80 -1.30
CA CYS A 22 -10.27 -27.18 -2.71
C CYS A 22 -10.63 -25.93 -3.57
N LEU A 23 -10.42 -26.04 -4.87
CA LEU A 23 -10.66 -24.91 -5.79
C LEU A 23 -12.15 -24.49 -5.78
N GLU A 24 -13.04 -25.46 -5.72
CA GLU A 24 -14.49 -25.27 -5.70
C GLU A 24 -14.96 -24.53 -4.44
N ASP A 25 -14.45 -24.92 -3.27
CA ASP A 25 -14.76 -24.25 -2.00
C ASP A 25 -14.25 -22.82 -2.00
N LEU A 26 -13.03 -22.60 -2.48
CA LEU A 26 -12.45 -21.25 -2.60
C LEU A 26 -13.27 -20.38 -3.54
N GLN A 27 -13.67 -20.92 -4.70
CA GLN A 27 -14.54 -20.24 -5.66
C GLN A 27 -15.85 -19.79 -5.02
N SER A 28 -16.51 -20.69 -4.30
CA SER A 28 -17.80 -20.40 -3.65
C SER A 28 -17.68 -19.28 -2.62
N ARG A 29 -16.56 -19.20 -1.90
CA ARG A 29 -16.32 -18.19 -0.86
C ARG A 29 -16.01 -16.80 -1.41
N VAL A 30 -15.30 -16.71 -2.55
CA VAL A 30 -14.88 -15.42 -3.12
C VAL A 30 -15.85 -14.87 -4.15
N GLY A 31 -16.82 -15.66 -4.62
CA GLY A 31 -17.84 -15.19 -5.56
C GLY A 31 -17.33 -14.88 -6.97
N LEU A 32 -16.15 -15.35 -7.35
CA LEU A 32 -15.58 -15.19 -8.68
C LEU A 32 -15.93 -16.37 -9.60
N SER A 33 -15.78 -16.18 -10.91
CA SER A 33 -15.90 -17.28 -11.87
C SER A 33 -14.80 -18.33 -11.62
N ARG A 34 -15.07 -19.60 -11.99
CA ARG A 34 -14.08 -20.67 -11.90
C ARG A 34 -12.78 -20.34 -12.64
N TYR A 35 -12.89 -19.73 -13.80
CA TYR A 35 -11.75 -19.29 -14.60
C TYR A 35 -10.91 -18.25 -13.83
N ALA A 36 -11.53 -17.23 -13.27
CA ALA A 36 -10.83 -16.19 -12.53
C ALA A 36 -10.10 -16.75 -11.28
N VAL A 37 -10.76 -17.60 -10.50
CA VAL A 37 -10.14 -18.23 -9.33
C VAL A 37 -8.96 -19.10 -9.74
N ARG A 38 -9.11 -19.90 -10.80
CA ARG A 38 -8.03 -20.75 -11.32
C ARG A 38 -6.82 -19.92 -11.74
N VAL A 39 -7.01 -18.88 -12.56
CA VAL A 39 -5.92 -17.99 -13.00
C VAL A 39 -5.19 -17.36 -11.80
N LEU A 40 -5.95 -16.87 -10.81
CA LEU A 40 -5.36 -16.26 -9.62
C LEU A 40 -4.61 -17.28 -8.76
N VAL A 41 -5.17 -18.48 -8.59
CA VAL A 41 -4.51 -19.56 -7.85
C VAL A 41 -3.24 -20.02 -8.55
N GLU A 42 -3.26 -20.24 -9.87
CA GLU A 42 -2.08 -20.62 -10.65
C GLU A 42 -0.98 -19.55 -10.54
N ALA A 43 -1.34 -18.25 -10.62
CA ALA A 43 -0.42 -17.16 -10.37
C ALA A 43 0.11 -17.17 -8.92
N GLY A 44 -0.76 -17.44 -7.95
CA GLY A 44 -0.38 -17.54 -6.53
C GLY A 44 0.59 -18.69 -6.24
N LEU A 45 0.38 -19.84 -6.89
CA LEU A 45 1.30 -20.98 -6.85
C LEU A 45 2.65 -20.62 -7.47
N GLY A 46 2.64 -20.00 -8.66
CA GLY A 46 3.87 -19.60 -9.37
C GLY A 46 4.75 -18.60 -8.63
N ILE A 47 4.16 -17.72 -7.82
CA ILE A 47 4.91 -16.73 -7.00
C ILE A 47 5.06 -17.15 -5.53
N GLY A 48 4.64 -18.37 -5.17
CA GLY A 48 4.87 -18.94 -3.84
C GLY A 48 3.97 -18.39 -2.73
N LEU A 49 2.86 -17.70 -3.05
CA LEU A 49 1.89 -17.24 -2.03
C LEU A 49 0.96 -18.35 -1.56
N VAL A 50 0.74 -19.32 -2.42
CA VAL A 50 -0.11 -20.48 -2.21
C VAL A 50 0.70 -21.74 -2.53
N ILE A 51 0.43 -22.82 -1.84
CA ILE A 51 0.91 -24.16 -2.18
C ILE A 51 -0.27 -25.11 -2.31
N GLN A 52 -0.07 -26.21 -3.03
CA GLN A 52 -1.04 -27.29 -3.11
C GLN A 52 -0.49 -28.57 -2.48
N ARG A 53 -1.27 -29.19 -1.60
CA ARG A 53 -1.00 -30.50 -0.99
C ARG A 53 -2.29 -31.31 -1.00
N ASP A 54 -2.21 -32.55 -1.45
CA ASP A 54 -3.35 -33.50 -1.49
C ASP A 54 -4.63 -32.89 -2.08
N GLY A 55 -4.49 -32.12 -3.17
CA GLY A 55 -5.61 -31.47 -3.85
C GLY A 55 -6.13 -30.21 -3.14
N ARG A 56 -5.56 -29.84 -2.00
CA ARG A 56 -5.94 -28.64 -1.23
C ARG A 56 -4.95 -27.51 -1.38
N LEU A 57 -5.46 -26.29 -1.44
CA LEU A 57 -4.73 -25.05 -1.50
C LEU A 57 -4.51 -24.52 -0.08
N LEU A 58 -3.27 -24.18 0.25
CA LEU A 58 -2.88 -23.66 1.54
C LEU A 58 -2.12 -22.35 1.37
N LEU A 59 -2.30 -21.45 2.34
CA LEU A 59 -1.54 -20.21 2.40
C LEU A 59 -0.10 -20.49 2.86
N THR A 60 0.86 -19.92 2.18
CA THR A 60 2.26 -19.97 2.63
C THR A 60 2.54 -18.86 3.65
N LYS A 61 3.71 -18.93 4.31
CA LYS A 61 4.20 -17.83 5.14
C LYS A 61 4.32 -16.53 4.34
N LEU A 62 4.78 -16.60 3.08
CA LEU A 62 4.85 -15.44 2.18
C LEU A 62 3.46 -14.90 1.88
N GLY A 63 2.48 -15.77 1.61
CA GLY A 63 1.08 -15.38 1.43
C GLY A 63 0.49 -14.72 2.67
N TRP A 64 0.86 -15.20 3.85
CA TRP A 64 0.43 -14.59 5.11
C TRP A 64 0.98 -13.16 5.28
N TYR A 65 2.27 -12.92 4.99
CA TYR A 65 2.85 -11.57 5.00
C TYR A 65 2.16 -10.67 3.98
N MET A 66 1.92 -11.17 2.77
CA MET A 66 1.23 -10.43 1.72
C MET A 66 -0.18 -9.98 2.15
N GLN A 67 -0.85 -10.75 2.99
CA GLN A 67 -2.19 -10.46 3.51
C GLN A 67 -2.16 -9.53 4.73
N ASN A 68 -1.21 -9.71 5.66
CA ASN A 68 -1.30 -9.17 7.01
C ASN A 68 -0.24 -8.11 7.36
N ASP A 69 0.91 -8.12 6.69
CA ASP A 69 2.00 -7.20 7.02
C ASP A 69 1.70 -5.79 6.54
N ALA A 70 1.73 -4.83 7.46
CA ALA A 70 1.37 -3.45 7.19
C ALA A 70 2.33 -2.79 6.17
N MET A 71 3.64 -3.03 6.30
CA MET A 71 4.64 -2.50 5.37
C MET A 71 4.42 -3.04 3.95
N THR A 72 4.22 -4.35 3.82
CA THR A 72 3.93 -4.99 2.53
C THR A 72 2.67 -4.42 1.90
N ARG A 73 1.63 -4.19 2.71
CA ARG A 73 0.35 -3.64 2.25
C ARG A 73 0.50 -2.21 1.73
N VAL A 74 1.09 -1.30 2.51
CA VAL A 74 1.21 0.11 2.07
C VAL A 74 2.11 0.25 0.85
N ASN A 75 3.19 -0.52 0.76
CA ASN A 75 4.05 -0.54 -0.43
C ASN A 75 3.33 -1.07 -1.67
N MET A 76 2.54 -2.13 -1.52
CA MET A 76 1.76 -2.71 -2.62
C MET A 76 0.67 -1.75 -3.09
N ASP A 77 -0.03 -1.09 -2.16
CA ASP A 77 -1.10 -0.15 -2.46
C ASP A 77 -0.54 1.08 -3.17
N PHE A 78 0.55 1.66 -2.65
CA PHE A 78 1.26 2.75 -3.30
C PHE A 78 1.74 2.38 -4.72
N SER A 79 2.42 1.24 -4.86
CA SER A 79 2.91 0.80 -6.16
C SER A 79 1.80 0.60 -7.18
N HIS A 80 0.66 0.06 -6.76
CA HIS A 80 -0.47 -0.20 -7.65
C HIS A 80 -1.30 1.06 -7.95
N ASP A 81 -1.67 1.81 -6.90
CA ASP A 81 -2.65 2.89 -7.04
C ASP A 81 -2.00 4.19 -7.52
N VAL A 82 -0.72 4.43 -7.14
CA VAL A 82 0.00 5.66 -7.48
C VAL A 82 0.92 5.44 -8.69
N ASN A 83 1.73 4.37 -8.68
CA ASN A 83 2.81 4.23 -9.66
C ASN A 83 2.42 3.46 -10.93
N TYR A 84 1.58 2.43 -10.83
CA TYR A 84 1.40 1.47 -11.92
C TYR A 84 0.95 2.11 -13.24
N GLN A 85 -0.04 2.99 -13.20
CA GLN A 85 -0.52 3.68 -14.39
C GLN A 85 0.47 4.73 -14.87
N SER A 86 1.09 5.47 -13.95
CA SER A 86 2.08 6.50 -14.27
C SER A 86 3.34 5.92 -14.89
N LEU A 87 3.80 4.76 -14.44
CA LEU A 87 4.97 4.06 -14.98
C LEU A 87 4.77 3.56 -16.42
N PHE A 88 3.54 3.40 -16.88
CA PHE A 88 3.27 3.11 -18.28
C PHE A 88 3.81 4.20 -19.22
N HIS A 89 3.90 5.44 -18.74
CA HIS A 89 4.43 6.61 -19.46
C HIS A 89 5.90 6.91 -19.14
N LEU A 90 6.66 5.92 -18.61
CA LEU A 90 8.06 6.14 -18.23
C LEU A 90 8.92 6.54 -19.44
N GLN A 91 8.72 5.88 -20.57
CA GLN A 91 9.48 6.19 -21.80
C GLN A 91 9.22 7.63 -22.26
N ASP A 92 7.97 8.06 -22.27
CA ASP A 92 7.61 9.43 -22.66
C ASP A 92 8.21 10.44 -21.68
N SER A 93 8.18 10.13 -20.39
CA SER A 93 8.78 11.00 -19.35
C SER A 93 10.28 11.16 -19.54
N LEU A 94 10.99 10.12 -19.91
CA LEU A 94 12.44 10.17 -20.20
C LEU A 94 12.75 10.96 -21.48
N LEU A 95 11.94 10.81 -22.52
CA LEU A 95 12.11 11.53 -23.78
C LEU A 95 11.81 13.04 -23.65
N GLU A 96 10.78 13.38 -22.88
CA GLU A 96 10.34 14.78 -22.70
C GLU A 96 11.01 15.50 -21.53
N GLY A 97 11.74 14.80 -20.67
CA GLY A 97 12.40 15.36 -19.49
C GLY A 97 11.43 15.92 -18.45
N ARG A 98 10.19 15.41 -18.39
CA ARG A 98 9.14 15.83 -17.47
C ARG A 98 8.28 14.63 -17.02
N PRO A 99 7.55 14.71 -15.91
CA PRO A 99 6.76 13.60 -15.38
C PRO A 99 5.43 13.40 -16.15
N VAL A 100 5.50 12.90 -17.40
CA VAL A 100 4.33 12.67 -18.26
C VAL A 100 3.30 11.76 -17.58
N GLY A 101 3.76 10.75 -16.83
CA GLY A 101 2.89 9.84 -16.11
C GLY A 101 1.96 10.49 -15.08
N LEU A 102 2.29 11.68 -14.60
CA LEU A 102 1.44 12.44 -13.67
C LEU A 102 0.13 12.90 -14.33
N GLN A 103 0.12 13.07 -15.65
CA GLN A 103 -1.05 13.46 -16.43
C GLN A 103 -2.19 12.44 -16.36
N VAL A 104 -1.92 11.20 -15.95
CA VAL A 104 -2.95 10.19 -15.66
C VAL A 104 -3.91 10.66 -14.57
N PHE A 105 -3.42 11.49 -13.64
CA PHE A 105 -4.19 12.00 -12.50
C PHE A 105 -4.59 13.46 -12.68
N ASP A 106 -3.65 14.30 -13.10
CA ASP A 106 -3.88 15.73 -13.34
C ASP A 106 -3.02 16.21 -14.52
N PRO A 107 -3.64 16.59 -15.65
CA PRO A 107 -2.91 17.03 -16.83
C PRO A 107 -2.12 18.35 -16.63
N ASN A 108 -2.45 19.12 -15.60
CA ASN A 108 -1.85 20.43 -15.34
C ASN A 108 -0.78 20.38 -14.24
N ALA A 109 -0.74 19.34 -13.42
CA ALA A 109 0.21 19.21 -12.35
C ALA A 109 1.63 18.89 -12.86
N ARG A 110 2.62 19.56 -12.30
CA ARG A 110 4.05 19.32 -12.58
C ARG A 110 4.70 18.41 -11.55
N THR A 111 4.07 18.28 -10.40
CA THR A 111 4.51 17.42 -9.30
C THR A 111 3.30 16.70 -8.70
N VAL A 112 3.53 15.56 -8.01
CA VAL A 112 2.48 14.87 -7.29
C VAL A 112 1.87 15.74 -6.17
N TYR A 113 2.66 16.64 -5.60
CA TYR A 113 2.21 17.56 -4.53
C TYR A 113 1.17 18.56 -5.04
N GLU A 114 1.34 19.07 -6.25
CA GLU A 114 0.33 19.92 -6.91
C GLU A 114 -0.98 19.15 -7.17
N ALA A 115 -0.87 17.88 -7.51
CA ALA A 115 -2.01 17.01 -7.79
C ALA A 115 -2.72 16.47 -6.54
N LEU A 116 -2.10 16.53 -5.34
CA LEU A 116 -2.63 15.83 -4.14
C LEU A 116 -4.09 16.16 -3.83
N ALA A 117 -4.50 17.42 -4.02
CA ALA A 117 -5.88 17.84 -3.76
C ALA A 117 -6.91 17.28 -4.76
N THR A 118 -6.47 16.98 -5.98
CA THR A 118 -7.29 16.52 -7.10
C THR A 118 -7.17 15.01 -7.36
N LEU A 119 -6.24 14.32 -6.69
CA LEU A 119 -6.10 12.88 -6.82
C LEU A 119 -7.41 12.15 -6.45
N PRO A 120 -7.76 11.07 -7.17
CA PRO A 120 -8.84 10.18 -6.74
C PRO A 120 -8.62 9.72 -5.28
N ASP A 121 -9.69 9.62 -4.51
CA ASP A 121 -9.62 9.33 -3.05
C ASP A 121 -8.75 8.11 -2.72
N LYS A 122 -8.88 7.04 -3.50
CA LYS A 122 -8.09 5.81 -3.32
C LYS A 122 -6.59 6.04 -3.55
N VAL A 123 -6.24 6.81 -4.58
CA VAL A 123 -4.85 7.11 -4.93
C VAL A 123 -4.23 7.99 -3.85
N ARG A 124 -4.97 9.01 -3.41
CA ARG A 124 -4.56 9.90 -2.31
C ARG A 124 -4.38 9.14 -1.00
N ALA A 125 -5.31 8.26 -0.65
CA ALA A 125 -5.20 7.42 0.54
C ALA A 125 -3.96 6.52 0.48
N SER A 126 -3.72 5.82 -0.64
CA SER A 126 -2.54 4.97 -0.80
C SER A 126 -1.22 5.76 -0.75
N TRP A 127 -1.21 7.00 -1.24
CA TRP A 127 -0.06 7.89 -1.15
C TRP A 127 0.21 8.31 0.30
N LEU A 128 -0.82 8.77 1.01
CA LEU A 128 -0.72 9.20 2.41
C LEU A 128 -0.37 8.04 3.34
N ASP A 129 -0.98 6.87 3.14
CA ASP A 129 -0.69 5.67 3.95
C ASP A 129 0.77 5.25 3.82
N PHE A 130 1.35 5.33 2.61
CA PHE A 130 2.76 5.04 2.37
C PHE A 130 3.66 6.06 3.07
N ASP A 131 3.41 7.35 2.88
CA ASP A 131 4.18 8.43 3.48
C ASP A 131 4.18 8.33 5.01
N HIS A 132 2.99 8.19 5.60
CA HIS A 132 2.80 8.08 7.04
C HIS A 132 3.35 6.80 7.66
N PHE A 133 3.29 5.68 6.95
CA PHE A 133 3.87 4.45 7.46
C PHE A 133 5.35 4.62 7.80
N TYR A 134 6.10 5.35 6.99
CA TYR A 134 7.52 5.54 7.19
C TYR A 134 7.87 6.71 8.12
N SER A 135 7.07 7.77 8.14
CA SER A 135 7.33 8.95 8.98
C SER A 135 6.82 8.77 10.42
N ASP A 136 5.56 8.35 10.60
CA ASP A 136 4.89 8.35 11.90
C ASP A 136 5.56 7.44 12.93
N ASN A 137 6.15 6.34 12.48
CA ASN A 137 6.88 5.39 13.34
C ASN A 137 8.11 6.01 14.01
N SER A 138 8.68 7.08 13.46
CA SER A 138 9.84 7.77 14.01
C SER A 138 9.49 8.82 15.08
N PHE A 139 8.25 9.32 15.10
CA PHE A 139 7.84 10.45 15.93
C PHE A 139 8.12 10.24 17.42
N GLN A 140 7.76 9.08 17.96
CA GLN A 140 7.97 8.77 19.39
C GLN A 140 9.45 8.79 19.79
N THR A 141 10.34 8.45 18.86
CA THR A 141 11.79 8.47 19.10
C THR A 141 12.37 9.86 18.92
N VAL A 142 11.87 10.63 17.96
CA VAL A 142 12.43 11.94 17.57
C VAL A 142 11.93 13.06 18.47
N LEU A 143 10.67 13.03 18.90
CA LEU A 143 10.08 14.08 19.76
C LEU A 143 10.92 14.39 21.01
N PRO A 144 11.35 13.42 21.84
CA PRO A 144 12.17 13.69 23.01
C PRO A 144 13.53 14.31 22.68
N ILE A 145 14.05 14.07 21.46
CA ILE A 145 15.34 14.63 21.03
C ILE A 145 15.17 16.08 20.62
N VAL A 146 14.12 16.38 19.84
CA VAL A 146 13.81 17.75 19.38
C VAL A 146 13.48 18.67 20.55
N PHE A 147 12.77 18.16 21.54
CA PHE A 147 12.33 18.90 22.73
C PHE A 147 13.26 18.68 23.95
N ALA A 148 14.49 18.21 23.75
CA ALA A 148 15.48 18.08 24.85
C ALA A 148 15.84 19.42 25.48
N GLU A 149 15.75 20.50 24.71
CA GLU A 149 15.94 21.88 25.14
C GLU A 149 14.64 22.68 24.95
N PRO A 150 14.39 23.74 25.75
CA PRO A 150 13.21 24.59 25.59
C PRO A 150 13.10 25.14 24.16
N THR A 151 12.01 24.79 23.48
CA THR A 151 11.79 25.14 22.06
C THR A 151 10.63 26.07 21.96
N ALA A 152 10.86 27.31 21.52
CA ALA A 152 9.82 28.36 21.41
C ALA A 152 9.01 28.26 20.11
N SER A 153 9.56 27.65 19.06
CA SER A 153 8.86 27.49 17.78
C SER A 153 9.52 26.40 16.94
N ILE A 154 8.73 25.75 16.09
CA ILE A 154 9.19 24.72 15.13
C ILE A 154 8.67 25.11 13.75
N LEU A 155 9.55 25.01 12.74
CA LEU A 155 9.17 25.08 11.35
C LEU A 155 9.13 23.67 10.77
N ASP A 156 7.95 23.19 10.44
CA ASP A 156 7.76 21.91 9.75
C ASP A 156 7.73 22.15 8.23
N VAL A 157 8.81 21.76 7.54
CA VAL A 157 8.94 21.92 6.09
C VAL A 157 8.32 20.72 5.38
N ALA A 158 7.42 20.98 4.43
CA ALA A 158 6.64 19.96 3.72
C ALA A 158 5.69 19.17 4.63
N ALA A 159 5.08 19.84 5.56
CA ALA A 159 4.26 19.33 6.69
C ALA A 159 2.99 18.53 6.34
N ASN A 160 2.76 18.21 5.10
CA ASN A 160 1.54 17.55 4.62
C ASN A 160 1.32 16.15 5.24
N PRO A 161 0.20 15.89 5.93
CA PRO A 161 -0.94 16.72 6.33
C PRO A 161 -0.83 17.29 7.76
N GLY A 162 0.36 17.59 8.24
CA GLY A 162 0.60 18.24 9.54
C GLY A 162 0.67 17.29 10.74
N LYS A 163 0.84 16.01 10.53
CA LYS A 163 0.91 15.02 11.63
C LYS A 163 2.09 15.26 12.58
N TRP A 164 3.24 15.65 12.05
CA TRP A 164 4.39 16.01 12.88
C TRP A 164 4.10 17.24 13.73
N ALA A 165 3.52 18.28 13.15
CA ALA A 165 3.13 19.50 13.87
C ALA A 165 2.12 19.18 14.98
N ILE A 166 1.12 18.32 14.70
CA ILE A 166 0.14 17.87 15.71
C ILE A 166 0.84 17.06 16.82
N ALA A 167 1.74 16.16 16.46
CA ALA A 167 2.49 15.36 17.43
C ALA A 167 3.40 16.24 18.30
N SER A 168 4.06 17.25 17.71
CA SER A 168 4.90 18.23 18.40
C SER A 168 4.09 19.07 19.39
N ALA A 169 2.97 19.64 18.96
CA ALA A 169 2.09 20.40 19.83
C ALA A 169 1.45 19.56 20.95
N SER A 170 1.27 18.26 20.71
CA SER A 170 0.79 17.33 21.74
C SER A 170 1.89 16.94 22.73
N HIS A 171 3.15 16.93 22.29
CA HIS A 171 4.31 16.61 23.11
C HIS A 171 4.73 17.81 24.00
N ASP A 172 4.78 18.99 23.41
CA ASP A 172 5.01 20.26 24.11
C ASP A 172 3.98 21.31 23.68
N PRO A 173 2.92 21.54 24.47
CA PRO A 173 1.88 22.53 24.16
C PRO A 173 2.36 23.98 24.19
N HIS A 174 3.58 24.26 24.59
CA HIS A 174 4.15 25.59 24.73
C HIS A 174 5.16 25.93 23.61
N ALA A 175 5.45 24.97 22.70
CA ALA A 175 6.34 25.14 21.57
C ALA A 175 5.66 25.76 20.35
#